data_252c968977c4fe140d1feb327901dbeb
#
_entry.id   252c968977c4fe140d1feb327901dbeb
#
_cell.length_a   1.000
_cell.length_b   1.000
_cell.length_c   1.000
_cell.angle_alpha   90.00
_cell.angle_beta   90.00
_cell.angle_gamma   90.00
#
_symmetry.space_group_name_H-M   'P 1'
#
loop_
_entity.id
_entity.type
_entity.pdbx_description
1 polymer ?
#
loop_
_entity_poly.entity_id
_entity_poly.type
_entity_poly.pdbx_seq_one_letter_code
_entity_poly.pdbx_strand_id
1 'polypeptide(L)'
;IYMEVIIIKIPIQSTKKDVKNFLNELMTILNSQNFNEDNDLIIIRSTKDDIQFSTRYLMLDLDYDTSDIVERLKELTLAEYSETLIDKDDSNPPLLFVFGKSIDNKLVYIKLKIKGNTSKKILCLSFHYARHNMNFPYK
;
A
#
# COMPACT_ATOMS: atom_id res chain seq x y z
N ILE A 1 -1.64 23.91 28.48
CA ILE A 1 -0.56 23.20 27.77
C ILE A 1 -1.07 22.64 26.49
N TYR A 2 -0.45 23.06 25.43
CA TYR A 2 -0.76 22.55 24.13
C TYR A 2 -0.16 21.15 23.95
N MET A 3 -1.02 20.16 23.74
CA MET A 3 -0.57 18.81 23.39
C MET A 3 -0.84 18.58 21.92
N GLU A 4 0.20 18.47 21.17
CA GLU A 4 0.11 18.07 19.79
C GLU A 4 -0.24 16.59 19.72
N VAL A 5 -1.37 16.27 19.09
CA VAL A 5 -1.73 14.87 18.85
C VAL A 5 -0.93 14.39 17.66
N ILE A 6 0.13 13.68 17.94
CA ILE A 6 0.89 13.02 16.90
C ILE A 6 0.22 11.69 16.62
N ILE A 7 -0.29 11.54 15.41
CA ILE A 7 -0.81 10.24 14.96
C ILE A 7 0.38 9.36 14.67
N ILE A 8 0.72 8.50 15.63
CA ILE A 8 1.82 7.56 15.48
C ILE A 8 1.25 6.23 15.01
N LYS A 9 1.64 5.83 13.81
CA LYS A 9 1.40 4.47 13.33
C LYS A 9 2.49 3.59 13.94
N ILE A 10 2.06 2.55 14.65
CA ILE A 10 2.99 1.63 15.30
C ILE A 10 3.35 0.53 14.30
N PRO A 11 4.64 0.38 13.95
CA PRO A 11 5.06 -0.70 13.07
C PRO A 11 5.07 -2.03 13.83
N ILE A 12 4.54 -3.06 13.18
CA ILE A 12 4.61 -4.44 13.65
C ILE A 12 5.04 -5.32 12.48
N GLN A 13 5.44 -6.54 12.79
CA GLN A 13 5.73 -7.53 11.76
C GLN A 13 4.63 -8.59 11.78
N SER A 14 3.88 -8.66 10.69
CA SER A 14 2.89 -9.74 10.50
C SER A 14 3.60 -11.05 10.19
N THR A 15 2.97 -12.17 10.56
CA THR A 15 3.51 -13.49 10.24
C THR A 15 3.48 -13.74 8.74
N LYS A 16 4.28 -14.70 8.25
CA LYS A 16 4.23 -15.12 6.85
C LYS A 16 2.81 -15.51 6.44
N LYS A 17 2.10 -16.22 7.30
CA LYS A 17 0.73 -16.66 7.05
C LYS A 17 -0.19 -15.47 6.85
N ASP A 18 -0.09 -14.45 7.71
CA ASP A 18 -0.93 -13.27 7.62
C ASP A 18 -0.64 -12.46 6.36
N VAL A 19 0.62 -12.34 5.98
CA VAL A 19 1.01 -11.65 4.74
C VAL A 19 0.50 -12.41 3.52
N LYS A 20 0.65 -13.74 3.51
CA LYS A 20 0.14 -14.57 2.42
C LYS A 20 -1.37 -14.46 2.30
N ASN A 21 -2.08 -14.44 3.42
CA ASN A 21 -3.53 -14.27 3.43
C ASN A 21 -3.93 -12.91 2.84
N PHE A 22 -3.21 -11.86 3.22
CA PHE A 22 -3.44 -10.53 2.67
C PHE A 22 -3.22 -10.51 1.15
N LEU A 23 -2.10 -11.07 0.68
CA LEU A 23 -1.79 -11.14 -0.75
C LEU A 23 -2.83 -11.95 -1.53
N ASN A 24 -3.29 -13.07 -0.96
CA ASN A 24 -4.33 -13.88 -1.59
C ASN A 24 -5.64 -13.11 -1.72
N GLU A 25 -6.03 -12.39 -0.68
CA GLU A 25 -7.21 -11.54 -0.73
C GLU A 25 -7.07 -10.42 -1.76
N LEU A 26 -5.91 -9.77 -1.78
CA LEU A 26 -5.59 -8.73 -2.77
C LEU A 26 -5.73 -9.27 -4.20
N MET A 27 -5.13 -10.45 -4.46
CA MET A 27 -5.19 -11.06 -5.80
C MET A 27 -6.61 -11.49 -6.16
N THR A 28 -7.39 -11.97 -5.20
CA THR A 28 -8.79 -12.34 -5.43
C THR A 28 -9.60 -11.13 -5.89
N ILE A 29 -9.40 -9.99 -5.25
CA ILE A 29 -10.10 -8.75 -5.62
C ILE A 29 -9.64 -8.28 -7.00
N LEU A 30 -8.33 -8.17 -7.21
CA LEU A 30 -7.77 -7.62 -8.46
C LEU A 30 -8.08 -8.49 -9.69
N ASN A 31 -8.18 -9.80 -9.51
CA ASN A 31 -8.44 -10.74 -10.61
C ASN A 31 -9.92 -11.09 -10.77
N SER A 32 -10.80 -10.52 -9.95
CA SER A 32 -12.24 -10.75 -10.10
C SER A 32 -12.75 -10.19 -11.42
N GLN A 33 -13.66 -10.91 -12.06
CA GLN A 33 -14.32 -10.44 -13.29
C GLN A 33 -15.10 -9.15 -13.07
N ASN A 34 -15.54 -8.92 -11.85
CA ASN A 34 -16.31 -7.73 -11.48
C ASN A 34 -15.43 -6.58 -10.98
N PHE A 35 -14.12 -6.76 -10.96
CA PHE A 35 -13.21 -5.72 -10.50
C PHE A 35 -13.30 -4.49 -11.40
N ASN A 36 -13.58 -3.34 -10.79
CA ASN A 36 -13.62 -2.04 -11.47
C ASN A 36 -12.55 -1.14 -10.84
N GLU A 37 -11.51 -0.83 -11.60
CA GLU A 37 -10.39 -0.05 -11.08
C GLU A 37 -10.77 1.36 -10.64
N ASP A 38 -11.86 1.92 -11.17
CA ASP A 38 -12.32 3.26 -10.79
C ASP A 38 -13.08 3.27 -9.47
N ASN A 39 -13.74 2.15 -9.12
CA ASN A 39 -14.59 2.06 -7.93
C ASN A 39 -13.97 1.22 -6.81
N ASP A 40 -13.22 0.16 -7.16
CA ASP A 40 -12.73 -0.82 -6.20
C ASP A 40 -11.29 -0.59 -5.76
N LEU A 41 -10.58 0.31 -6.43
CA LEU A 41 -9.25 0.76 -6.05
C LEU A 41 -9.28 2.27 -5.84
N ILE A 42 -8.91 2.69 -4.62
CA ILE A 42 -8.82 4.12 -4.27
C ILE A 42 -7.35 4.44 -4.07
N ILE A 43 -6.82 5.29 -4.93
CA ILE A 43 -5.42 5.75 -4.84
C ILE A 43 -5.40 7.11 -4.16
N ILE A 44 -4.71 7.20 -3.03
CA ILE A 44 -4.56 8.46 -2.32
C ILE A 44 -3.38 9.22 -2.93
N ARG A 45 -3.66 10.41 -3.44
CA ARG A 45 -2.68 11.26 -4.13
C ARG A 45 -2.37 12.51 -3.32
N SER A 46 -2.00 12.31 -2.05
CA SER A 46 -1.62 13.41 -1.17
C SER A 46 -0.32 14.06 -1.64
N THR A 47 -0.27 15.41 -1.55
CA THR A 47 0.91 16.19 -1.89
C THR A 47 1.44 16.96 -0.68
N LYS A 48 1.12 16.51 0.54
CA LYS A 48 1.49 17.21 1.77
C LYS A 48 2.97 17.24 2.04
N ASP A 49 3.71 16.25 1.51
CA ASP A 49 5.15 16.11 1.73
C ASP A 49 5.94 16.57 0.52
N ASP A 50 7.21 16.25 0.49
CA ASP A 50 8.05 16.51 -0.67
C ASP A 50 7.44 15.88 -1.92
N ILE A 51 7.24 16.70 -2.93
CA ILE A 51 6.58 16.28 -4.17
C ILE A 51 7.20 15.01 -4.76
N GLN A 52 8.53 14.94 -4.75
CA GLN A 52 9.28 13.82 -5.34
C GLN A 52 9.01 12.46 -4.66
N PHE A 53 8.42 12.47 -3.47
CA PHE A 53 8.04 11.26 -2.75
C PHE A 53 6.52 11.09 -2.67
N SER A 54 5.78 11.71 -3.57
CA SER A 54 4.34 11.57 -3.66
C SER A 54 3.95 10.52 -4.71
N THR A 55 2.78 9.94 -4.55
CA THR A 55 2.21 9.01 -5.54
C THR A 55 1.99 9.71 -6.87
N ARG A 56 1.51 10.95 -6.83
CA ARG A 56 1.30 11.74 -8.03
C ARG A 56 2.59 11.95 -8.83
N TYR A 57 3.69 12.25 -8.14
CA TYR A 57 4.99 12.42 -8.80
C TYR A 57 5.44 11.14 -9.49
N LEU A 58 5.34 10.00 -8.80
CA LEU A 58 5.74 8.72 -9.38
C LEU A 58 4.92 8.40 -10.64
N MET A 59 3.61 8.61 -10.57
CA MET A 59 2.75 8.35 -11.71
C MET A 59 3.13 9.22 -12.92
N LEU A 60 3.47 10.48 -12.69
CA LEU A 60 3.94 11.36 -13.76
C LEU A 60 5.31 10.94 -14.27
N ASP A 61 6.23 10.62 -13.36
CA ASP A 61 7.61 10.25 -13.70
C ASP A 61 7.68 8.97 -14.54
N LEU A 62 6.83 7.98 -14.22
CA LEU A 62 6.78 6.71 -14.94
C LEU A 62 5.71 6.66 -16.05
N ASP A 63 4.97 7.73 -16.23
CA ASP A 63 3.82 7.78 -17.14
C ASP A 63 2.81 6.67 -16.80
N TYR A 64 2.51 6.52 -15.52
CA TYR A 64 1.58 5.54 -15.00
C TYR A 64 0.18 6.07 -14.89
N ASP A 65 -0.79 5.28 -15.31
CA ASP A 65 -2.19 5.46 -14.95
C ASP A 65 -2.61 4.43 -13.88
N THR A 66 -3.88 4.40 -13.54
CA THR A 66 -4.41 3.46 -12.54
C THR A 66 -4.19 2.01 -12.96
N SER A 67 -4.30 1.70 -14.24
CA SER A 67 -4.10 0.34 -14.76
C SER A 67 -2.68 -0.15 -14.53
N ASP A 68 -1.70 0.73 -14.67
CA ASP A 68 -0.29 0.38 -14.41
C ASP A 68 -0.06 0.04 -12.95
N ILE A 69 -0.69 0.80 -12.04
CA ILE A 69 -0.63 0.50 -10.62
C ILE A 69 -1.27 -0.86 -10.32
N VAL A 70 -2.43 -1.14 -10.90
CA VAL A 70 -3.10 -2.45 -10.76
C VAL A 70 -2.15 -3.57 -11.16
N GLU A 71 -1.47 -3.44 -12.30
CA GLU A 71 -0.54 -4.47 -12.76
C GLU A 71 0.64 -4.65 -11.80
N ARG A 72 1.17 -3.57 -11.23
CA ARG A 72 2.24 -3.68 -10.23
C ARG A 72 1.76 -4.33 -8.94
N LEU A 73 0.54 -4.02 -8.51
CA LEU A 73 -0.04 -4.65 -7.31
C LEU A 73 -0.24 -6.16 -7.50
N LYS A 74 -0.60 -6.60 -8.71
CA LYS A 74 -0.72 -8.03 -9.02
C LYS A 74 0.60 -8.78 -8.94
N GLU A 75 1.72 -8.09 -9.00
CA GLU A 75 3.06 -8.68 -8.95
C GLU A 75 3.66 -8.74 -7.55
N LEU A 76 2.96 -8.23 -6.53
CA LEU A 76 3.48 -8.23 -5.17
C LEU A 76 3.69 -9.63 -4.63
N THR A 77 4.82 -9.81 -3.93
CA THR A 77 5.23 -11.11 -3.38
C THR A 77 5.50 -11.00 -1.88
N LEU A 78 5.54 -12.15 -1.21
CA LEU A 78 5.91 -12.24 0.19
C LEU A 78 7.30 -11.64 0.46
N ALA A 79 8.25 -11.85 -0.45
CA ALA A 79 9.61 -11.32 -0.31
C ALA A 79 9.65 -9.79 -0.28
N GLU A 80 8.67 -9.14 -0.85
CA GLU A 80 8.56 -7.68 -0.91
C GLU A 80 7.84 -7.07 0.29
N TYR A 81 7.31 -7.89 1.20
CA TYR A 81 6.70 -7.40 2.42
C TYR A 81 7.74 -6.75 3.33
N SER A 82 7.40 -5.60 3.89
CA SER A 82 8.28 -4.87 4.80
C SER A 82 7.75 -4.83 6.23
N GLU A 83 6.59 -4.25 6.42
CA GLU A 83 6.01 -4.09 7.76
C GLU A 83 4.50 -3.92 7.70
N THR A 84 3.87 -3.98 8.87
CA THR A 84 2.45 -3.69 9.03
C THR A 84 2.29 -2.53 9.98
N LEU A 85 1.39 -1.61 9.67
CA LEU A 85 1.12 -0.45 10.50
C LEU A 85 -0.28 -0.56 11.08
N ILE A 86 -0.41 -0.21 12.36
CA ILE A 86 -1.70 -0.09 13.02
C ILE A 86 -2.18 1.34 12.84
N ASP A 87 -3.35 1.49 12.22
CA ASP A 87 -3.98 2.79 12.06
C ASP A 87 -4.75 3.13 13.33
N LYS A 88 -4.23 4.07 14.13
CA LYS A 88 -4.86 4.46 15.40
C LYS A 88 -6.15 5.23 15.20
N ASP A 89 -6.37 5.78 14.02
CA ASP A 89 -7.59 6.52 13.71
C ASP A 89 -8.75 5.62 13.38
N ASP A 90 -8.48 4.35 13.12
CA ASP A 90 -9.49 3.35 12.83
C ASP A 90 -9.43 2.28 13.92
N SER A 91 -10.36 2.36 14.87
CA SER A 91 -10.42 1.42 16.00
C SER A 91 -10.79 0.00 15.58
N ASN A 92 -11.26 -0.17 14.36
CA ASN A 92 -11.55 -1.47 13.76
C ASN A 92 -10.58 -1.69 12.62
N PRO A 93 -9.38 -2.26 12.89
CA PRO A 93 -8.44 -2.44 11.81
C PRO A 93 -9.09 -3.21 10.69
N PRO A 94 -8.90 -2.68 9.45
CA PRO A 94 -7.86 -3.32 8.68
C PRO A 94 -6.49 -2.69 8.96
N LEU A 95 -5.52 -3.57 9.01
CA LEU A 95 -4.13 -3.20 9.13
C LEU A 95 -3.61 -2.63 7.81
N LEU A 96 -2.59 -1.78 7.92
CA LEU A 96 -1.92 -1.23 6.74
C LEU A 96 -0.70 -2.10 6.44
N PHE A 97 -0.69 -2.75 5.27
CA PHE A 97 0.43 -3.58 4.84
C PHE A 97 1.36 -2.79 3.95
N VAL A 98 2.65 -2.80 4.28
CA VAL A 98 3.68 -2.05 3.57
C VAL A 98 4.59 -3.01 2.82
N PHE A 99 4.78 -2.73 1.53
CA PHE A 99 5.64 -3.47 0.63
C PHE A 99 6.64 -2.52 -0.03
N GLY A 100 7.78 -3.07 -0.41
CA GLY A 100 8.75 -2.36 -1.23
C GLY A 100 8.99 -3.14 -2.51
N LYS A 101 8.85 -2.48 -3.64
CA LYS A 101 9.01 -3.08 -4.94
C LYS A 101 10.01 -2.29 -5.78
N SER A 102 10.91 -2.99 -6.43
CA SER A 102 11.83 -2.35 -7.38
C SER A 102 11.12 -2.15 -8.72
N ILE A 103 11.02 -0.91 -9.16
CA ILE A 103 10.45 -0.54 -10.45
C ILE A 103 11.47 0.40 -11.12
N ASP A 104 11.93 0.02 -12.31
CA ASP A 104 12.95 0.78 -13.05
C ASP A 104 14.18 1.10 -12.20
N ASN A 105 14.66 0.11 -11.43
CA ASN A 105 15.83 0.20 -10.54
C ASN A 105 15.66 1.18 -9.37
N LYS A 106 14.45 1.61 -9.08
CA LYS A 106 14.14 2.46 -7.93
C LYS A 106 13.22 1.71 -6.99
N LEU A 107 13.47 1.86 -5.69
CA LEU A 107 12.61 1.26 -4.67
C LEU A 107 11.34 2.09 -4.51
N VAL A 108 10.20 1.43 -4.64
CA VAL A 108 8.88 2.03 -4.50
C VAL A 108 8.25 1.56 -3.20
N TYR A 109 7.81 2.52 -2.38
CA TYR A 109 7.12 2.28 -1.12
C TYR A 109 5.62 2.16 -1.40
N ILE A 110 5.03 1.02 -1.03
CA ILE A 110 3.63 0.72 -1.31
C ILE A 110 2.92 0.41 0.00
N LYS A 111 1.86 1.15 0.30
CA LYS A 111 1.09 0.94 1.52
C LYS A 111 -0.37 0.70 1.15
N LEU A 112 -0.89 -0.45 1.57
CA LEU A 112 -2.19 -0.96 1.17
C LEU A 112 -3.06 -1.31 2.36
N LYS A 113 -4.37 -1.18 2.15
CA LYS A 113 -5.41 -1.57 3.08
C LYS A 113 -6.57 -2.14 2.28
N ILE A 114 -7.15 -3.25 2.76
CA ILE A 114 -8.36 -3.80 2.16
C ILE A 114 -9.51 -3.50 3.13
N LYS A 115 -10.58 -2.89 2.64
CA LYS A 115 -11.70 -2.44 3.45
C LYS A 115 -13.02 -2.96 2.90
N GLY A 116 -13.97 -3.24 3.81
CA GLY A 116 -15.32 -3.69 3.47
C GLY A 116 -15.55 -5.15 3.79
N ASN A 117 -16.83 -5.52 4.00
CA ASN A 117 -17.23 -6.89 4.33
C ASN A 117 -17.69 -7.67 3.10
N THR A 118 -18.74 -7.18 2.43
CA THR A 118 -19.32 -7.82 1.25
C THR A 118 -18.80 -7.22 -0.05
N SER A 119 -18.54 -5.91 -0.05
CA SER A 119 -17.98 -5.19 -1.18
C SER A 119 -16.60 -4.68 -0.78
N LYS A 120 -15.59 -5.48 -1.07
CA LYS A 120 -14.21 -5.16 -0.65
C LYS A 120 -13.55 -4.18 -1.62
N LYS A 121 -12.89 -3.19 -1.05
CA LYS A 121 -12.15 -2.17 -1.78
C LYS A 121 -10.71 -2.15 -1.34
N ILE A 122 -9.82 -1.82 -2.26
CA ILE A 122 -8.40 -1.66 -2.00
C ILE A 122 -8.11 -0.17 -1.87
N LEU A 123 -7.52 0.23 -0.74
CA LEU A 123 -6.99 1.56 -0.57
C LEU A 123 -5.49 1.51 -0.75
N CYS A 124 -4.99 2.22 -1.74
CA CYS A 124 -3.56 2.42 -1.96
C CYS A 124 -3.19 3.77 -1.36
N LEU A 125 -2.72 3.76 -0.12
CA LEU A 125 -2.40 4.98 0.61
C LEU A 125 -1.06 5.56 0.18
N SER A 126 -0.17 4.72 -0.32
CA SER A 126 1.14 5.16 -0.81
C SER A 126 1.57 4.28 -1.97
N PHE A 127 2.08 4.91 -3.00
CA PHE A 127 2.73 4.26 -4.12
C PHE A 127 3.75 5.26 -4.67
N HIS A 128 4.86 5.41 -3.94
CA HIS A 128 5.82 6.47 -4.23
C HIS A 128 7.25 5.97 -4.02
N TYR A 129 8.21 6.70 -4.51
CA TYR A 129 9.61 6.37 -4.29
C TYR A 129 9.92 6.37 -2.80
N ALA A 130 10.68 5.38 -2.35
CA ALA A 130 11.02 5.24 -0.94
C ALA A 130 11.96 6.36 -0.50
N ARG A 131 11.70 6.96 0.68
CA ARG A 131 12.56 7.97 1.29
C ARG A 131 13.76 7.35 2.00
N HIS A 132 13.57 6.14 2.51
CA HIS A 132 14.53 5.46 3.37
C HIS A 132 14.69 4.02 2.93
N ASN A 133 15.76 3.40 3.40
CA ASN A 133 15.92 1.97 3.24
C ASN A 133 14.78 1.22 3.91
N MET A 134 14.39 0.11 3.32
CA MET A 134 13.31 -0.73 3.84
C MET A 134 13.88 -2.09 4.23
N ASN A 135 13.31 -2.69 5.28
CA ASN A 135 13.65 -4.04 5.68
C ASN A 135 12.64 -5.02 5.09
N PHE A 136 13.12 -6.21 4.70
CA PHE A 136 12.30 -7.24 4.09
C PHE A 136 12.50 -8.54 4.88
N PRO A 137 11.68 -8.78 5.93
CA PRO A 137 11.91 -9.91 6.82
C PRO A 137 11.74 -11.28 6.18
N TYR A 138 11.05 -11.36 5.05
CA TYR A 138 10.75 -12.64 4.39
C TYR A 138 11.42 -12.77 3.02
N LYS A 139 12.40 -11.96 2.78
CA LYS A 139 13.20 -12.06 1.56
C LYS A 139 14.16 -13.25 1.61
#